data_ff3d7f724d86a6e00a8aa44e26e04ed7
#
_entry.id   ff3d7f724d86a6e00a8aa44e26e04ed7
#
_cell.length_a   1.000
_cell.length_b   1.000
_cell.length_c   1.000
_cell.angle_alpha   90.00
_cell.angle_beta   90.00
_cell.angle_gamma   90.00
#
_symmetry.space_group_name_H-M   'P 1'
#
loop_
_entity.id
_entity.type
_entity.pdbx_description
1 polymer ?
#
loop_
_entity_poly.entity_id
_entity_poly.type
_entity_poly.pdbx_seq_one_letter_code
_entity_poly.pdbx_strand_id
1 'polypeptide(L)'
;EERGQKGAALTTFISLAGKYMVLMPNTAKGGGISRKIFNSNDRQKIREILNKIEIPKSMGVIVRTAGANKTKNEIEKDFQNTLKTWEEIKDKAVISNAPSLIYEEGDIIKRALRDIYDNDTKYIFVDGNEGYQKTKKFMKELMPKNAKYVKKYRGKIPLFHDALIEKELNNIFEPTVKLKSGGYLVINPTKA
;
A
#
# COMPACT_ATOMS: atom_id res chain seq x y z
N GLU A 1 7.76 7.81 11.54
CA GLU A 1 8.46 6.73 10.83
C GLU A 1 9.95 7.03 10.82
N GLU A 2 10.78 6.11 11.26
CA GLU A 2 12.23 6.26 11.23
C GLU A 2 12.76 6.15 9.80
N ARG A 3 13.71 7.02 9.47
CA ARG A 3 14.35 7.05 8.14
C ARG A 3 15.87 6.82 8.28
N GLY A 4 16.25 5.60 8.57
CA GLY A 4 17.64 5.23 8.77
C GLY A 4 18.31 6.12 9.83
N GLN A 5 19.41 6.81 9.48
CA GLN A 5 20.16 7.66 10.43
C GLN A 5 19.50 9.03 10.75
N LYS A 6 18.40 9.37 10.10
CA LYS A 6 17.74 10.69 10.27
C LYS A 6 16.73 10.75 11.44
N GLY A 7 16.49 9.62 12.12
CA GLY A 7 15.53 9.54 13.21
C GLY A 7 14.08 9.64 12.74
N ALA A 8 13.15 9.82 13.69
CA ALA A 8 11.74 9.89 13.43
C ALA A 8 11.33 11.23 12.80
N ALA A 9 10.54 11.18 11.73
CA ALA A 9 9.92 12.36 11.15
C ALA A 9 8.54 12.57 11.79
N LEU A 10 8.32 13.74 12.40
CA LEU A 10 7.06 14.12 13.01
C LEU A 10 6.31 15.09 12.11
N THR A 11 5.00 14.93 12.03
CA THR A 11 4.10 15.81 11.28
C THR A 11 2.73 15.87 11.93
N THR A 12 2.04 16.98 11.75
CA THR A 12 0.63 17.13 12.10
C THR A 12 -0.30 16.81 10.92
N PHE A 13 0.25 16.66 9.72
CA PHE A 13 -0.52 16.30 8.53
C PHE A 13 -0.67 14.80 8.43
N ILE A 14 -1.91 14.32 8.53
CA ILE A 14 -2.25 12.91 8.47
C ILE A 14 -2.44 12.50 7.01
N SER A 15 -1.88 11.35 6.63
CA SER A 15 -2.06 10.74 5.31
C SER A 15 -2.39 9.27 5.48
N LEU A 16 -3.56 8.86 5.00
CA LEU A 16 -4.00 7.47 5.03
C LEU A 16 -3.98 6.89 3.61
N ALA A 17 -3.17 5.88 3.40
CA ALA A 17 -3.00 5.27 2.09
C ALA A 17 -4.05 4.19 1.82
N GLY A 18 -4.93 4.44 0.87
CA GLY A 18 -5.75 3.42 0.22
C GLY A 18 -4.98 2.71 -0.91
N LYS A 19 -5.66 1.83 -1.63
CA LYS A 19 -5.07 1.14 -2.78
C LYS A 19 -4.86 2.07 -3.97
N TYR A 20 -5.87 2.86 -4.31
CA TYR A 20 -5.89 3.73 -5.49
C TYR A 20 -5.70 5.21 -5.16
N MET A 21 -5.86 5.57 -3.90
CA MET A 21 -5.78 6.96 -3.46
C MET A 21 -5.15 7.09 -2.07
N VAL A 22 -4.76 8.31 -1.73
CA VAL A 22 -4.35 8.72 -0.38
C VAL A 22 -5.34 9.75 0.12
N LEU A 23 -5.89 9.54 1.31
CA LEU A 23 -6.74 10.50 2.00
C LEU A 23 -5.90 11.36 2.94
N MET A 24 -6.08 12.66 2.87
CA MET A 24 -5.50 13.64 3.78
C MET A 24 -6.64 14.31 4.57
N PRO A 25 -7.03 13.75 5.73
CA PRO A 25 -8.27 14.13 6.41
C PRO A 25 -8.24 15.51 7.04
N ASN A 26 -7.06 16.05 7.31
CA ASN A 26 -6.86 17.36 7.92
C ASN A 26 -6.12 18.38 7.03
N THR A 27 -6.15 18.18 5.71
CA THR A 27 -5.52 19.08 4.74
C THR A 27 -6.58 19.61 3.77
N ALA A 28 -7.21 20.72 4.13
CA ALA A 28 -8.16 21.41 3.26
C ALA A 28 -7.50 21.84 1.95
N LYS A 29 -8.21 21.68 0.82
CA LYS A 29 -7.70 21.99 -0.54
C LYS A 29 -6.42 21.26 -0.94
N GLY A 30 -5.97 20.28 -0.16
CA GLY A 30 -4.89 19.38 -0.56
C GLY A 30 -5.44 18.29 -1.46
N GLY A 31 -4.70 17.93 -2.52
CA GLY A 31 -5.08 16.78 -3.32
C GLY A 31 -4.84 16.96 -4.80
N GLY A 32 -5.28 15.95 -5.55
CA GLY A 32 -5.14 15.95 -6.99
C GLY A 32 -4.74 14.59 -7.54
N ILE A 33 -3.79 14.62 -8.44
CA ILE A 33 -3.35 13.44 -9.20
C ILE A 33 -1.84 13.29 -9.02
N SER A 34 -1.40 12.08 -8.72
CA SER A 34 0.03 11.75 -8.60
C SER A 34 0.84 12.34 -9.75
N ARG A 35 1.99 12.94 -9.43
CA ARG A 35 2.93 13.49 -10.44
C ARG A 35 3.51 12.39 -11.33
N LYS A 36 3.48 11.13 -10.89
CA LYS A 36 3.96 9.97 -11.64
C LYS A 36 3.00 9.50 -12.73
N ILE A 37 1.80 10.08 -12.85
CA ILE A 37 0.87 9.84 -13.96
C ILE A 37 1.14 10.92 -15.02
N PHE A 38 1.91 10.55 -16.05
CA PHE A 38 2.35 11.51 -17.09
C PHE A 38 1.32 11.66 -18.21
N ASN A 39 0.49 10.65 -18.47
CA ASN A 39 -0.48 10.69 -19.57
C ASN A 39 -1.58 11.72 -19.28
N SER A 40 -1.73 12.69 -20.19
CA SER A 40 -2.71 13.78 -20.08
C SER A 40 -4.15 13.29 -20.09
N ASN A 41 -4.47 12.28 -20.92
CA ASN A 41 -5.80 11.70 -21.03
C ASN A 41 -6.21 10.99 -19.73
N ASP A 42 -5.30 10.25 -19.12
CA ASP A 42 -5.56 9.59 -17.83
C ASP A 42 -5.75 10.63 -16.73
N ARG A 43 -4.98 11.71 -16.74
CA ARG A 43 -5.15 12.83 -15.79
C ARG A 43 -6.50 13.49 -15.94
N GLN A 44 -6.97 13.69 -17.17
CA GLN A 44 -8.29 14.28 -17.44
C GLN A 44 -9.41 13.36 -16.92
N LYS A 45 -9.38 12.08 -17.26
CA LYS A 45 -10.35 11.09 -16.77
C LYS A 45 -10.41 11.05 -15.24
N ILE A 46 -9.26 11.09 -14.57
CA ILE A 46 -9.19 11.09 -13.12
C ILE A 46 -9.79 12.36 -12.53
N ARG A 47 -9.57 13.54 -13.13
CA ARG A 47 -10.23 14.79 -12.72
C ARG A 47 -11.74 14.70 -12.81
N GLU A 48 -12.25 14.14 -13.90
CA GLU A 48 -13.70 13.95 -14.09
C GLU A 48 -14.29 12.99 -13.04
N ILE A 49 -13.52 11.95 -12.66
CA ILE A 49 -13.91 11.02 -11.59
C ILE A 49 -13.93 11.75 -10.24
N LEU A 50 -12.86 12.48 -9.90
CA LEU A 50 -12.77 13.20 -8.63
C LEU A 50 -13.86 14.25 -8.47
N ASN A 51 -14.24 14.94 -9.56
CA ASN A 51 -15.32 15.92 -9.54
C ASN A 51 -16.72 15.30 -9.30
N LYS A 52 -16.85 13.98 -9.51
CA LYS A 52 -18.09 13.22 -9.29
C LYS A 52 -18.13 12.50 -7.92
N ILE A 53 -17.07 12.61 -7.12
CA ILE A 53 -16.98 12.03 -5.78
C ILE A 53 -17.15 13.18 -4.78
N GLU A 54 -18.06 13.00 -3.84
CA GLU A 54 -18.26 13.97 -2.76
C GLU A 54 -17.15 13.87 -1.72
N ILE A 55 -16.15 14.76 -1.85
CA ILE A 55 -15.05 14.86 -0.90
C ILE A 55 -15.32 16.05 0.03
N PRO A 56 -15.31 15.86 1.36
CA PRO A 56 -15.48 16.97 2.30
C PRO A 56 -14.46 18.08 2.08
N LYS A 57 -14.88 19.34 2.16
CA LYS A 57 -14.00 20.51 1.92
C LYS A 57 -12.78 20.60 2.83
N SER A 58 -12.85 19.97 4.01
CA SER A 58 -11.75 19.88 4.97
C SER A 58 -10.70 18.83 4.62
N MET A 59 -10.97 17.98 3.63
CA MET A 59 -10.13 16.84 3.28
C MET A 59 -9.51 17.00 1.90
N GLY A 60 -8.32 16.44 1.72
CA GLY A 60 -7.65 16.30 0.44
C GLY A 60 -7.52 14.85 0.02
N VAL A 61 -7.47 14.62 -1.30
CA VAL A 61 -7.32 13.29 -1.87
C VAL A 61 -6.32 13.32 -3.01
N ILE A 62 -5.36 12.39 -3.01
CA ILE A 62 -4.42 12.21 -4.12
C ILE A 62 -4.63 10.84 -4.74
N VAL A 63 -4.97 10.80 -6.03
CA VAL A 63 -5.04 9.53 -6.78
C VAL A 63 -3.63 9.04 -7.09
N ARG A 64 -3.35 7.80 -6.70
CA ARG A 64 -2.07 7.11 -6.91
C ARG A 64 -1.95 6.59 -8.34
N THR A 65 -0.74 6.20 -8.75
CA THR A 65 -0.50 5.56 -10.06
C THR A 65 -1.34 4.30 -10.27
N ALA A 66 -1.57 3.51 -9.22
CA ALA A 66 -2.45 2.33 -9.26
C ALA A 66 -3.92 2.65 -9.58
N GLY A 67 -4.34 3.91 -9.42
CA GLY A 67 -5.70 4.39 -9.75
C GLY A 67 -5.86 4.93 -11.17
N ALA A 68 -4.79 4.99 -11.99
CA ALA A 68 -4.83 5.64 -13.31
C ALA A 68 -5.87 5.05 -14.26
N ASN A 69 -6.02 3.71 -14.26
CA ASN A 69 -6.94 2.97 -15.14
C ASN A 69 -8.15 2.38 -14.40
N LYS A 70 -8.55 3.01 -13.29
CA LYS A 70 -9.64 2.52 -12.46
C LYS A 70 -10.94 3.27 -12.73
N THR A 71 -12.05 2.55 -12.52
CA THR A 71 -13.40 3.13 -12.66
C THR A 71 -13.72 4.05 -11.49
N LYS A 72 -14.71 4.93 -11.67
CA LYS A 72 -15.25 5.77 -10.58
C LYS A 72 -15.61 4.92 -9.35
N ASN A 73 -16.32 3.81 -9.55
CA ASN A 73 -16.79 2.96 -8.46
C ASN A 73 -15.64 2.33 -7.66
N GLU A 74 -14.53 1.97 -8.33
CA GLU A 74 -13.35 1.42 -7.63
C GLU A 74 -12.65 2.48 -6.77
N ILE A 75 -12.49 3.69 -7.31
CA ILE A 75 -11.87 4.81 -6.58
C ILE A 75 -12.77 5.27 -5.43
N GLU A 76 -14.08 5.39 -5.67
CA GLU A 76 -15.05 5.79 -4.65
C GLU A 76 -15.13 4.77 -3.51
N LYS A 77 -15.10 3.48 -3.82
CA LYS A 77 -15.06 2.43 -2.80
C LYS A 77 -13.78 2.49 -1.97
N ASP A 78 -12.63 2.74 -2.59
CA ASP A 78 -11.36 2.91 -1.88
C ASP A 78 -11.40 4.14 -0.98
N PHE A 79 -12.01 5.24 -1.44
CA PHE A 79 -12.27 6.42 -0.64
C PHE A 79 -13.10 6.11 0.60
N GLN A 80 -14.24 5.44 0.43
CA GLN A 80 -15.13 5.07 1.55
C GLN A 80 -14.44 4.17 2.57
N ASN A 81 -13.65 3.20 2.10
CA ASN A 81 -12.88 2.34 3.00
C ASN A 81 -11.85 3.14 3.82
N THR A 82 -11.15 4.08 3.17
CA THR A 82 -10.15 4.91 3.86
C THR A 82 -10.81 5.92 4.80
N LEU A 83 -11.97 6.45 4.43
CA LEU A 83 -12.77 7.31 5.28
C LEU A 83 -13.23 6.58 6.54
N LYS A 84 -13.70 5.34 6.40
CA LYS A 84 -14.08 4.50 7.55
C LYS A 84 -12.89 4.30 8.49
N THR A 85 -11.70 4.02 7.95
CA THR A 85 -10.47 3.92 8.77
C THR A 85 -10.19 5.22 9.52
N TRP A 86 -10.42 6.37 8.89
CA TRP A 86 -10.27 7.67 9.55
C TRP A 86 -11.26 7.86 10.70
N GLU A 87 -12.53 7.47 10.52
CA GLU A 87 -13.52 7.51 11.59
C GLU A 87 -13.10 6.62 12.78
N GLU A 88 -12.65 5.39 12.51
CA GLU A 88 -12.15 4.48 13.54
C GLU A 88 -10.93 5.06 14.30
N ILE A 89 -10.05 5.79 13.60
CA ILE A 89 -8.91 6.50 14.21
C ILE A 89 -9.40 7.61 15.14
N LYS A 90 -10.37 8.42 14.72
CA LYS A 90 -10.95 9.49 15.54
C LYS A 90 -11.60 8.92 16.79
N ASP A 91 -12.42 7.90 16.65
CA ASP A 91 -13.12 7.27 17.78
C ASP A 91 -12.13 6.75 18.83
N LYS A 92 -11.05 6.08 18.38
CA LYS A 92 -9.98 5.64 19.28
C LYS A 92 -9.25 6.79 19.94
N ALA A 93 -8.98 7.87 19.19
CA ALA A 93 -8.25 9.01 19.73
C ALA A 93 -9.00 9.71 20.85
N VAL A 94 -10.34 9.80 20.74
CA VAL A 94 -11.20 10.44 21.75
C VAL A 94 -11.19 9.68 23.09
N ILE A 95 -11.11 8.35 23.05
CA ILE A 95 -11.14 7.49 24.26
C ILE A 95 -9.76 7.16 24.82
N SER A 96 -8.68 7.55 24.11
CA SER A 96 -7.30 7.21 24.49
C SER A 96 -6.63 8.36 25.23
N ASN A 97 -5.85 8.04 26.27
CA ASN A 97 -5.00 9.01 26.95
C ASN A 97 -3.69 9.20 26.18
N ALA A 98 -3.27 10.44 26.02
CA ALA A 98 -1.98 10.76 25.40
C ALA A 98 -0.81 10.53 26.38
N PRO A 99 0.34 10.04 25.92
CA PRO A 99 0.66 9.54 24.58
C PRO A 99 0.22 8.08 24.39
N SER A 100 -0.38 7.75 23.25
CA SER A 100 -0.79 6.38 22.93
C SER A 100 -0.73 6.09 21.43
N LEU A 101 -0.48 4.82 21.05
CA LEU A 101 -0.52 4.36 19.67
C LEU A 101 -1.98 4.17 19.24
N ILE A 102 -2.50 5.06 18.41
CA ILE A 102 -3.88 5.02 17.91
C ILE A 102 -4.00 4.14 16.68
N TYR A 103 -3.10 4.33 15.72
CA TYR A 103 -3.11 3.63 14.45
C TYR A 103 -1.69 3.42 13.93
N GLU A 104 -1.45 2.25 13.38
CA GLU A 104 -0.17 1.88 12.75
C GLU A 104 -0.43 1.25 11.40
N GLU A 105 0.29 1.71 10.38
CA GLU A 105 0.24 1.17 9.01
C GLU A 105 1.36 0.13 8.76
N GLY A 106 2.03 -0.34 9.81
CA GLY A 106 3.25 -1.13 9.74
C GLY A 106 3.10 -2.59 9.27
N ASP A 107 1.87 -3.11 9.14
CA ASP A 107 1.65 -4.51 8.72
C ASP A 107 2.10 -4.74 7.27
N ILE A 108 3.19 -5.51 7.10
CA ILE A 108 3.76 -5.83 5.79
C ILE A 108 2.76 -6.56 4.88
N ILE A 109 1.87 -7.39 5.43
CA ILE A 109 0.83 -8.10 4.68
C ILE A 109 -0.14 -7.09 4.07
N LYS A 110 -0.62 -6.14 4.86
CA LYS A 110 -1.53 -5.08 4.39
C LYS A 110 -0.86 -4.24 3.30
N ARG A 111 0.39 -3.84 3.50
CA ARG A 111 1.15 -3.06 2.51
C ARG A 111 1.35 -3.82 1.21
N ALA A 112 1.75 -5.10 1.28
CA ALA A 112 1.95 -5.94 0.10
C ALA A 112 0.63 -6.13 -0.69
N LEU A 113 -0.47 -6.44 -0.02
CA LEU A 113 -1.77 -6.60 -0.67
C LEU A 113 -2.30 -5.29 -1.26
N ARG A 114 -2.07 -4.17 -0.59
CA ARG A 114 -2.49 -2.87 -1.08
C ARG A 114 -1.70 -2.44 -2.31
N ASP A 115 -0.38 -2.59 -2.27
CA ASP A 115 0.51 -1.97 -3.25
C ASP A 115 0.94 -2.91 -4.39
N ILE A 116 1.02 -4.23 -4.13
CA ILE A 116 1.55 -5.21 -5.10
C ILE A 116 0.44 -6.06 -5.72
N TYR A 117 -0.59 -6.44 -4.95
CA TYR A 117 -1.65 -7.29 -5.46
C TYR A 117 -2.41 -6.64 -6.62
N ASP A 118 -2.58 -7.38 -7.72
CA ASP A 118 -3.34 -6.99 -8.90
C ASP A 118 -4.34 -8.08 -9.35
N ASN A 119 -5.07 -7.83 -10.44
CA ASN A 119 -6.05 -8.78 -10.97
C ASN A 119 -5.40 -9.97 -11.70
N ASP A 120 -4.13 -9.87 -12.08
CA ASP A 120 -3.38 -10.93 -12.77
C ASP A 120 -2.78 -11.92 -11.76
N THR A 121 -2.78 -11.57 -10.49
CA THR A 121 -2.32 -12.42 -9.39
C THR A 121 -3.30 -13.59 -9.18
N LYS A 122 -2.88 -14.81 -9.51
CA LYS A 122 -3.71 -16.02 -9.43
C LYS A 122 -3.90 -16.51 -8.00
N TYR A 123 -2.84 -16.51 -7.20
CA TYR A 123 -2.86 -17.01 -5.82
C TYR A 123 -1.94 -16.19 -4.92
N ILE A 124 -2.30 -16.15 -3.64
CA ILE A 124 -1.51 -15.58 -2.56
C ILE A 124 -1.26 -16.70 -1.57
N PHE A 125 -0.06 -17.25 -1.56
CA PHE A 125 0.33 -18.26 -0.59
C PHE A 125 0.85 -17.60 0.67
N VAL A 126 0.36 -18.06 1.82
CA VAL A 126 0.74 -17.52 3.12
C VAL A 126 1.14 -18.65 4.03
N ASP A 127 2.36 -18.58 4.56
CA ASP A 127 2.85 -19.51 5.56
C ASP A 127 2.39 -19.08 6.97
N GLY A 128 2.15 -20.08 7.84
CA GLY A 128 1.61 -19.88 9.16
C GLY A 128 0.09 -19.60 9.22
N ASN A 129 -0.51 -19.97 10.33
CA ASN A 129 -1.97 -19.84 10.50
C ASN A 129 -2.41 -18.40 10.76
N GLU A 130 -1.66 -17.68 11.58
CA GLU A 130 -1.94 -16.30 11.94
C GLU A 130 -1.85 -15.38 10.71
N GLY A 131 -0.76 -15.46 9.94
CA GLY A 131 -0.57 -14.71 8.71
C GLY A 131 -1.69 -15.00 7.70
N TYR A 132 -2.08 -16.28 7.53
CA TYR A 132 -3.19 -16.65 6.66
C TYR A 132 -4.52 -16.02 7.07
N GLN A 133 -4.87 -16.04 8.37
CA GLN A 133 -6.11 -15.44 8.86
C GLN A 133 -6.11 -13.91 8.68
N LYS A 134 -5.02 -13.25 9.02
CA LYS A 134 -4.84 -11.79 8.81
C LYS A 134 -4.99 -11.42 7.32
N THR A 135 -4.28 -12.15 6.45
CA THR A 135 -4.32 -11.94 5.00
C THR A 135 -5.73 -12.10 4.46
N LYS A 136 -6.43 -13.16 4.87
CA LYS A 136 -7.78 -13.47 4.42
C LYS A 136 -8.80 -12.43 4.89
N LYS A 137 -8.69 -11.98 6.14
CA LYS A 137 -9.52 -10.91 6.70
C LYS A 137 -9.32 -9.61 5.90
N PHE A 138 -8.09 -9.17 5.76
CA PHE A 138 -7.78 -7.93 5.04
C PHE A 138 -8.20 -7.99 3.56
N MET A 139 -8.02 -9.14 2.90
CA MET A 139 -8.45 -9.32 1.52
C MET A 139 -9.97 -9.26 1.37
N LYS A 140 -10.74 -9.74 2.36
CA LYS A 140 -12.20 -9.59 2.39
C LYS A 140 -12.63 -8.13 2.50
N GLU A 141 -11.90 -7.31 3.23
CA GLU A 141 -12.15 -5.87 3.37
C GLU A 141 -11.79 -5.12 2.07
N LEU A 142 -10.60 -5.40 1.52
CA LEU A 142 -10.09 -4.72 0.33
C LEU A 142 -10.80 -5.16 -0.96
N MET A 143 -10.86 -6.49 -1.19
CA MET A 143 -11.41 -7.11 -2.40
C MET A 143 -12.16 -8.42 -2.07
N PRO A 144 -13.42 -8.36 -1.61
CA PRO A 144 -14.18 -9.54 -1.16
C PRO A 144 -14.19 -10.70 -2.15
N LYS A 145 -14.35 -10.39 -3.45
CA LYS A 145 -14.41 -11.39 -4.53
C LYS A 145 -13.09 -12.17 -4.68
N ASN A 146 -11.98 -11.58 -4.30
CA ASN A 146 -10.63 -12.14 -4.47
C ASN A 146 -10.10 -12.86 -3.22
N ALA A 147 -10.83 -12.82 -2.11
CA ALA A 147 -10.45 -13.50 -0.86
C ALA A 147 -10.29 -15.04 -1.03
N LYS A 148 -10.91 -15.64 -2.04
CA LYS A 148 -10.77 -17.05 -2.41
C LYS A 148 -9.38 -17.43 -2.93
N TYR A 149 -8.62 -16.46 -3.44
CA TYR A 149 -7.26 -16.68 -3.96
C TYR A 149 -6.19 -16.73 -2.86
N VAL A 150 -6.54 -16.33 -1.64
CA VAL A 150 -5.65 -16.50 -0.48
C VAL A 150 -5.63 -17.97 -0.08
N LYS A 151 -4.47 -18.60 -0.14
CA LYS A 151 -4.25 -20.01 0.17
C LYS A 151 -3.25 -20.13 1.33
N LYS A 152 -3.56 -21.03 2.27
CA LYS A 152 -2.60 -21.40 3.31
C LYS A 152 -1.55 -22.32 2.69
N TYR A 153 -0.28 -21.98 2.86
CA TYR A 153 0.81 -22.86 2.49
C TYR A 153 0.87 -24.07 3.43
N ARG A 154 1.09 -25.26 2.88
CA ARG A 154 1.11 -26.54 3.62
C ARG A 154 2.32 -27.40 3.26
N GLY A 155 3.32 -26.83 2.59
CA GLY A 155 4.55 -27.54 2.25
C GLY A 155 5.37 -27.91 3.49
N LYS A 156 6.24 -28.90 3.35
CA LYS A 156 7.22 -29.28 4.40
C LYS A 156 8.47 -28.41 4.37
N ILE A 157 8.76 -27.82 3.23
CA ILE A 157 9.90 -26.93 3.01
C ILE A 157 9.40 -25.48 3.23
N PRO A 158 10.20 -24.56 3.79
CA PRO A 158 9.81 -23.16 3.93
C PRO A 158 9.36 -22.55 2.60
N LEU A 159 8.28 -21.75 2.61
CA LEU A 159 7.63 -21.22 1.41
C LEU A 159 8.60 -20.53 0.44
N PHE A 160 9.48 -19.67 0.94
CA PHE A 160 10.41 -18.93 0.09
C PHE A 160 11.52 -19.80 -0.48
N HIS A 161 11.90 -20.85 0.25
CA HIS A 161 12.84 -21.85 -0.24
C HIS A 161 12.21 -22.71 -1.35
N ASP A 162 10.98 -23.19 -1.13
CA ASP A 162 10.20 -23.95 -2.12
C ASP A 162 9.96 -23.16 -3.41
N ALA A 163 9.69 -21.85 -3.26
CA ALA A 163 9.51 -20.93 -4.39
C ALA A 163 10.82 -20.39 -4.99
N LEU A 164 12.00 -20.85 -4.52
CA LEU A 164 13.34 -20.40 -4.95
C LEU A 164 13.60 -18.90 -4.78
N ILE A 165 12.85 -18.25 -3.87
CA ILE A 165 12.94 -16.80 -3.62
C ILE A 165 14.09 -16.44 -2.67
N GLU A 166 14.47 -17.33 -1.74
CA GLU A 166 15.52 -17.04 -0.74
C GLU A 166 16.84 -16.65 -1.38
N LYS A 167 17.23 -17.34 -2.44
CA LYS A 167 18.47 -17.02 -3.18
C LYS A 167 18.43 -15.60 -3.75
N GLU A 168 17.29 -15.21 -4.33
CA GLU A 168 17.12 -13.88 -4.91
C GLU A 168 17.06 -12.79 -3.82
N LEU A 169 16.46 -13.08 -2.67
CA LEU A 169 16.48 -12.16 -1.52
C LEU A 169 17.90 -11.93 -0.99
N ASN A 170 18.72 -12.96 -0.93
CA ASN A 170 20.12 -12.82 -0.53
C ASN A 170 20.90 -12.00 -1.57
N ASN A 171 20.65 -12.23 -2.86
CA ASN A 171 21.31 -11.48 -3.94
C ASN A 171 21.00 -9.98 -3.92
N ILE A 172 19.86 -9.56 -3.35
CA ILE A 172 19.50 -8.14 -3.25
C ILE A 172 20.49 -7.34 -2.40
N PHE A 173 21.12 -7.98 -1.42
CA PHE A 173 22.09 -7.35 -0.54
C PHE A 173 23.52 -7.40 -1.07
N GLU A 174 23.76 -8.15 -2.16
CA GLU A 174 25.08 -8.22 -2.78
C GLU A 174 25.36 -6.97 -3.62
N PRO A 175 26.50 -6.30 -3.43
CA PRO A 175 26.83 -5.12 -4.23
C PRO A 175 27.12 -5.43 -5.68
N THR A 176 27.41 -6.69 -6.02
CA THR A 176 27.81 -7.12 -7.36
C THR A 176 26.66 -7.83 -8.07
N VAL A 177 26.19 -7.27 -9.18
CA VAL A 177 25.16 -7.84 -10.04
C VAL A 177 25.79 -8.41 -11.31
N LYS A 178 25.69 -9.72 -11.52
CA LYS A 178 26.17 -10.39 -12.75
C LYS A 178 25.16 -10.19 -13.88
N LEU A 179 25.65 -9.83 -15.04
CA LEU A 179 24.84 -9.65 -16.25
C LEU A 179 24.82 -10.93 -17.10
N LYS A 180 23.78 -11.13 -17.88
CA LYS A 180 23.67 -12.27 -18.83
C LYS A 180 24.77 -12.29 -19.89
N SER A 181 25.36 -11.14 -20.18
CA SER A 181 26.51 -10.97 -21.13
C SER A 181 27.84 -11.44 -20.57
N GLY A 182 27.92 -11.88 -19.31
CA GLY A 182 29.18 -12.24 -18.64
C GLY A 182 29.86 -11.08 -17.91
N GLY A 183 29.41 -9.83 -18.13
CA GLY A 183 29.86 -8.67 -17.36
C GLY A 183 29.21 -8.59 -15.98
N TYR A 184 29.61 -7.59 -15.21
CA TYR A 184 29.00 -7.32 -13.88
C TYR A 184 28.92 -5.81 -13.63
N LEU A 185 27.99 -5.45 -12.75
CA LEU A 185 27.84 -4.10 -12.22
C LEU A 185 28.13 -4.12 -10.70
N VAL A 186 28.79 -3.08 -10.20
CA VAL A 186 28.99 -2.89 -8.76
C VAL A 186 28.17 -1.69 -8.32
N ILE A 187 27.24 -1.89 -7.42
CA ILE A 187 26.32 -0.87 -6.91
C ILE A 187 26.61 -0.68 -5.42
N ASN A 188 27.19 0.45 -5.08
CA ASN A 188 27.44 0.80 -3.67
C ASN A 188 26.55 1.96 -3.25
N PRO A 189 26.11 2.01 -1.97
CA PRO A 189 25.41 3.18 -1.45
C PRO A 189 26.34 4.39 -1.50
N THR A 190 25.83 5.51 -2.01
CA THR A 190 26.56 6.78 -1.95
C THR A 190 26.57 7.31 -0.52
N LYS A 191 27.66 7.89 -0.08
CA LYS A 191 27.68 8.69 1.15
C LYS A 191 26.83 9.95 0.89
N ALA A 192 25.67 10.02 1.53
CA ALA A 192 24.83 11.21 1.56
C ALA A 192 25.09 12.00 2.83
#